data_b31df1c6fc8f82446f74d529c0eeefb7
#
_entry.id   b31df1c6fc8f82446f74d529c0eeefb7
#
_cell.length_a   1.000
_cell.length_b   1.000
_cell.length_c   1.000
_cell.angle_alpha   90.00
_cell.angle_beta   90.00
_cell.angle_gamma   90.00
#
_symmetry.space_group_name_H-M   'P 1'
#
loop_
_entity.id
_entity.type
_entity.pdbx_description
1 polymer ?
#
loop_
_entity_poly.entity_id
_entity_poly.type
_entity_poly.pdbx_seq_one_letter_code
_entity_poly.pdbx_strand_id
1 'polypeptide(L)'
;TPSDDKKDNSKPDKTKGDTNESKHAASVLDVLRLQVETLGIDVFTKQNVNSIKKVSNGFKISSDDSEKKYDFICNKLVIANGSKAAPKLGGNASAIDYLKNFGHKVVSFSPALCPVKVKSDVLKILKGLRVTGKAQLYGEHGRLIKEETGEIQFTENSLSGICVFNLSLFAKPNDKIVLDLLPDYSENELIKIIRQHISLFSDLPCEQLLTGIFQKRIGQAILKISRVDLSKICSKLSKDEVSGICKTIKSMSFTVSGKEDFSHAQCALGGVLGKEIDENTMMSKIVKNLFVCGEAIDLCGECGGFNLHFAFAGGIIAGENL
;
A
#
# COMPACT_ATOMS: atom_id res chain seq x y z
N THR A 1 7.26 -48.54 49.63
CA THR A 1 8.09 -47.39 49.22
C THR A 1 7.92 -47.16 47.72
N PRO A 2 7.40 -45.99 47.29
CA PRO A 2 7.12 -45.70 45.92
C PRO A 2 8.34 -45.09 45.24
N SER A 3 8.53 -45.48 44.01
CA SER A 3 9.54 -44.97 43.07
C SER A 3 9.08 -43.67 42.41
N ASP A 4 9.96 -42.65 42.42
CA ASP A 4 9.79 -41.36 41.79
C ASP A 4 9.90 -41.47 40.26
N ASP A 5 8.82 -41.20 39.55
CA ASP A 5 8.80 -40.94 38.12
C ASP A 5 9.19 -39.50 37.86
N LYS A 6 10.43 -39.26 37.46
CA LYS A 6 10.90 -37.97 36.88
C LYS A 6 10.34 -37.80 35.49
N LYS A 7 9.42 -36.87 35.32
CA LYS A 7 9.02 -36.33 34.01
C LYS A 7 10.18 -35.55 33.40
N ASP A 8 10.70 -36.08 32.31
CA ASP A 8 11.64 -35.40 31.42
C ASP A 8 10.90 -34.31 30.62
N ASN A 9 11.12 -33.05 31.02
CA ASN A 9 10.66 -31.86 30.30
C ASN A 9 11.79 -31.34 29.42
N SER A 10 12.12 -32.06 28.36
CA SER A 10 13.00 -31.54 27.31
C SER A 10 12.26 -30.46 26.50
N LYS A 11 12.48 -29.20 26.83
CA LYS A 11 12.13 -28.07 25.98
C LYS A 11 12.95 -28.16 24.68
N PRO A 12 12.36 -27.88 23.49
CA PRO A 12 13.14 -27.86 22.25
C PRO A 12 14.17 -26.72 22.30
N ASP A 13 15.37 -27.09 21.95
CA ASP A 13 16.56 -26.21 21.84
C ASP A 13 16.32 -25.07 20.82
N LYS A 14 16.25 -23.83 21.32
CA LYS A 14 16.18 -22.61 20.54
C LYS A 14 17.59 -22.06 20.31
N THR A 15 18.43 -22.79 19.62
CA THR A 15 19.68 -22.27 19.05
C THR A 15 19.47 -21.95 17.56
N LYS A 16 18.69 -20.94 17.26
CA LYS A 16 18.91 -20.12 16.06
C LYS A 16 19.53 -18.83 16.53
N GLY A 17 20.78 -18.60 16.11
CA GLY A 17 21.49 -17.38 16.39
C GLY A 17 20.64 -16.18 15.97
N ASP A 18 20.10 -15.47 16.94
CA ASP A 18 19.63 -14.12 16.76
C ASP A 18 20.88 -13.27 16.51
N THR A 19 21.16 -13.02 15.25
CA THR A 19 21.93 -11.83 14.89
C THR A 19 21.09 -10.66 15.41
N ASN A 20 21.63 -9.90 16.36
CA ASN A 20 21.02 -8.68 16.91
C ASN A 20 20.96 -7.56 15.86
N GLU A 21 20.57 -7.86 14.64
CA GLU A 21 20.29 -6.88 13.62
C GLU A 21 18.95 -6.20 13.93
N SER A 22 19.02 -4.95 14.31
CA SER A 22 17.83 -4.14 14.55
C SER A 22 17.04 -3.99 13.26
N LYS A 23 15.86 -4.64 13.20
CA LYS A 23 14.91 -4.52 12.08
C LYS A 23 13.96 -3.32 12.24
N HIS A 24 14.27 -2.38 13.14
CA HIS A 24 13.42 -1.23 13.40
C HIS A 24 13.82 -0.03 12.55
N ALA A 25 12.84 0.66 11.97
CA ALA A 25 13.04 1.90 11.20
C ALA A 25 13.77 2.98 12.03
N ALA A 26 13.60 2.99 13.35
CA ALA A 26 14.31 3.87 14.26
C ALA A 26 15.84 3.75 14.14
N SER A 27 16.38 2.55 13.96
CA SER A 27 17.83 2.35 13.85
C SER A 27 18.42 2.99 12.60
N VAL A 28 17.69 2.99 11.48
CA VAL A 28 18.12 3.71 10.26
C VAL A 28 18.15 5.21 10.51
N LEU A 29 17.11 5.73 11.19
CA LEU A 29 17.03 7.15 11.55
C LEU A 29 18.18 7.57 12.47
N ASP A 30 18.50 6.74 13.47
CA ASP A 30 19.57 7.02 14.43
C ASP A 30 20.95 7.08 13.74
N VAL A 31 21.22 6.18 12.78
CA VAL A 31 22.47 6.21 11.98
C VAL A 31 22.56 7.49 11.16
N LEU A 32 21.47 7.89 10.50
CA LEU A 32 21.43 9.12 9.70
C LEU A 32 21.61 10.37 10.57
N ARG A 33 20.98 10.43 11.75
CA ARG A 33 21.16 11.54 12.70
C ARG A 33 22.60 11.65 13.18
N LEU A 34 23.17 10.54 13.61
CA LEU A 34 24.56 10.50 14.05
C LEU A 34 25.50 10.98 12.96
N GLN A 35 25.27 10.60 11.70
CA GLN A 35 26.07 11.04 10.58
C GLN A 35 25.95 12.56 10.33
N VAL A 36 24.74 13.12 10.39
CA VAL A 36 24.48 14.55 10.28
C VAL A 36 25.24 15.33 11.37
N GLU A 37 25.18 14.88 12.62
CA GLU A 37 25.89 15.46 13.75
C GLU A 37 27.42 15.36 13.58
N THR A 38 27.93 14.20 13.18
CA THR A 38 29.37 13.95 12.98
C THR A 38 29.97 14.83 11.87
N LEU A 39 29.20 15.09 10.81
CA LEU A 39 29.61 15.96 9.70
C LEU A 39 29.43 17.45 10.00
N GLY A 40 28.85 17.82 11.16
CA GLY A 40 28.63 19.22 11.54
C GLY A 40 27.62 19.94 10.63
N ILE A 41 26.61 19.21 10.14
CA ILE A 41 25.55 19.79 9.28
C ILE A 41 24.57 20.56 10.16
N ASP A 42 24.35 21.83 9.86
CA ASP A 42 23.37 22.66 10.56
C ASP A 42 21.95 22.19 10.27
N VAL A 43 21.19 21.87 11.32
CA VAL A 43 19.79 21.42 11.23
C VAL A 43 18.86 22.41 11.89
N PHE A 44 17.98 23.01 11.10
CA PHE A 44 16.95 23.94 11.56
C PHE A 44 15.60 23.24 11.59
N THR A 45 15.18 22.78 12.77
CA THR A 45 13.87 22.11 12.97
C THR A 45 12.76 23.13 13.23
N LYS A 46 11.50 22.69 13.09
CA LYS A 46 10.30 23.52 13.31
C LYS A 46 10.23 24.78 12.41
N GLN A 47 10.95 24.76 11.30
CA GLN A 47 10.92 25.84 10.31
C GLN A 47 9.84 25.61 9.28
N ASN A 48 8.94 26.57 9.13
CA ASN A 48 7.97 26.58 8.06
C ASN A 48 8.50 27.44 6.90
N VAL A 49 8.87 26.81 5.80
CA VAL A 49 9.35 27.53 4.61
C VAL A 49 8.17 28.21 3.93
N ASN A 50 8.20 29.55 3.85
CA ASN A 50 7.12 30.34 3.29
C ASN A 50 7.38 30.78 1.85
N SER A 51 8.63 30.94 1.46
CA SER A 51 8.99 31.28 0.08
C SER A 51 10.39 30.79 -0.29
N ILE A 52 10.54 30.47 -1.55
CA ILE A 52 11.83 30.21 -2.19
C ILE A 52 11.90 31.07 -3.45
N LYS A 53 12.93 31.91 -3.56
CA LYS A 53 13.13 32.85 -4.69
C LYS A 53 14.52 32.69 -5.28
N LYS A 54 14.61 32.71 -6.60
CA LYS A 54 15.91 32.79 -7.29
C LYS A 54 16.48 34.17 -7.12
N VAL A 55 17.78 34.26 -6.78
CA VAL A 55 18.58 35.47 -6.69
C VAL A 55 19.76 35.38 -7.65
N SER A 56 20.57 36.43 -7.77
CA SER A 56 21.68 36.51 -8.74
C SER A 56 22.62 35.30 -8.67
N ASN A 57 22.98 34.83 -7.48
CA ASN A 57 23.94 33.76 -7.28
C ASN A 57 23.36 32.59 -6.49
N GLY A 58 22.08 32.21 -6.71
CA GLY A 58 21.48 31.06 -6.04
C GLY A 58 20.05 31.30 -5.62
N PHE A 59 19.71 30.97 -4.37
CA PHE A 59 18.37 31.01 -3.86
C PHE A 59 18.31 31.71 -2.50
N LYS A 60 17.21 32.44 -2.29
CA LYS A 60 16.81 32.96 -1.00
C LYS A 60 15.60 32.16 -0.51
N ILE A 61 15.72 31.54 0.67
CA ILE A 61 14.69 30.80 1.34
C ILE A 61 14.26 31.60 2.55
N SER A 62 12.98 31.95 2.63
CA SER A 62 12.40 32.57 3.82
C SER A 62 11.55 31.56 4.58
N SER A 63 11.84 31.44 5.87
CA SER A 63 11.08 30.55 6.79
C SER A 63 10.73 31.29 8.07
N ASP A 64 9.81 30.77 8.81
CA ASP A 64 9.50 31.18 10.17
C ASP A 64 9.32 29.96 11.09
N ASP A 65 9.58 30.16 12.34
CA ASP A 65 9.04 29.38 13.43
C ASP A 65 7.94 30.19 14.16
N SER A 66 7.48 29.72 15.31
CA SER A 66 6.46 30.42 16.10
C SER A 66 6.91 31.81 16.61
N GLU A 67 8.20 32.12 16.59
CA GLU A 67 8.76 33.30 17.26
C GLU A 67 9.51 34.19 16.30
N LYS A 68 10.22 33.68 15.30
CA LYS A 68 11.17 34.43 14.46
C LYS A 68 11.05 34.07 12.99
N LYS A 69 11.45 35.01 12.16
CA LYS A 69 11.66 34.87 10.72
C LYS A 69 13.12 34.64 10.43
N TYR A 70 13.40 33.74 9.51
CA TYR A 70 14.75 33.42 9.05
C TYR A 70 14.84 33.56 7.55
N ASP A 71 15.96 34.12 7.09
CA ASP A 71 16.31 34.16 5.68
C ASP A 71 17.63 33.41 5.48
N PHE A 72 17.59 32.42 4.61
CA PHE A 72 18.78 31.67 4.20
C PHE A 72 19.13 32.00 2.76
N ILE A 73 20.42 32.10 2.45
CA ILE A 73 20.93 32.27 1.09
C ILE A 73 21.86 31.10 0.79
N CYS A 74 21.66 30.48 -0.36
CA CYS A 74 22.49 29.36 -0.80
C CYS A 74 22.73 29.41 -2.31
N ASN A 75 23.85 28.84 -2.76
CA ASN A 75 24.19 28.75 -4.19
C ASN A 75 23.45 27.59 -4.89
N LYS A 76 23.23 26.50 -4.16
CA LYS A 76 22.54 25.29 -4.64
C LYS A 76 21.44 24.94 -3.64
N LEU A 77 20.32 24.42 -4.14
CA LEU A 77 19.15 24.07 -3.35
C LEU A 77 18.68 22.66 -3.71
N VAL A 78 18.46 21.82 -2.69
CA VAL A 78 17.81 20.52 -2.83
C VAL A 78 16.40 20.58 -2.25
N ILE A 79 15.40 20.21 -3.03
CA ILE A 79 14.01 20.02 -2.57
C ILE A 79 13.80 18.53 -2.38
N ALA A 80 13.66 18.10 -1.12
CA ALA A 80 13.52 16.70 -0.72
C ALA A 80 12.39 16.51 0.32
N ASN A 81 11.38 17.36 0.32
CA ASN A 81 10.31 17.37 1.33
C ASN A 81 9.18 16.37 1.07
N GLY A 82 9.30 15.54 0.03
CA GLY A 82 8.35 14.47 -0.24
C GLY A 82 7.01 14.92 -0.80
N SER A 83 5.94 14.26 -0.39
CA SER A 83 4.58 14.41 -0.91
C SER A 83 3.55 14.64 0.21
N LYS A 84 2.25 14.60 -0.15
CA LYS A 84 1.12 14.64 0.80
C LYS A 84 0.89 13.34 1.59
N ALA A 85 1.57 12.24 1.24
CA ALA A 85 1.39 10.97 1.95
C ALA A 85 1.79 11.11 3.43
N ALA A 86 1.15 10.34 4.29
CA ALA A 86 1.40 10.33 5.74
C ALA A 86 1.43 11.73 6.39
N PRO A 87 0.34 12.53 6.32
CA PRO A 87 0.32 13.92 6.83
C PRO A 87 0.64 14.02 8.33
N LYS A 88 0.35 12.98 9.11
CA LYS A 88 0.71 12.91 10.53
C LYS A 88 2.22 12.87 10.78
N LEU A 89 3.00 12.50 9.78
CA LEU A 89 4.47 12.48 9.80
C LEU A 89 5.07 13.71 9.12
N GLY A 90 4.28 14.70 8.77
CA GLY A 90 4.72 15.95 8.16
C GLY A 90 4.54 16.01 6.64
N GLY A 91 3.99 14.98 6.01
CA GLY A 91 3.69 14.99 4.56
C GLY A 91 2.83 16.19 4.16
N ASN A 92 3.30 17.00 3.21
CA ASN A 92 2.61 18.19 2.72
C ASN A 92 2.94 18.44 1.24
N ALA A 93 2.28 19.44 0.63
CA ALA A 93 2.45 19.74 -0.79
C ALA A 93 3.28 21.01 -1.07
N SER A 94 3.94 21.58 -0.09
CA SER A 94 4.60 22.88 -0.24
C SER A 94 5.65 22.93 -1.36
N ALA A 95 6.39 21.83 -1.57
CA ALA A 95 7.35 21.72 -2.66
C ALA A 95 6.75 21.99 -4.03
N ILE A 96 5.53 21.52 -4.24
CA ILE A 96 4.86 21.63 -5.54
C ILE A 96 4.65 23.09 -5.94
N ASP A 97 4.29 23.94 -4.99
CA ASP A 97 4.04 25.35 -5.26
C ASP A 97 5.36 26.09 -5.57
N TYR A 98 6.45 25.75 -4.90
CA TYR A 98 7.77 26.31 -5.22
C TYR A 98 8.24 25.87 -6.60
N LEU A 99 8.08 24.59 -6.93
CA LEU A 99 8.48 24.04 -8.23
C LEU A 99 7.63 24.62 -9.38
N LYS A 100 6.32 24.84 -9.17
CA LYS A 100 5.48 25.58 -10.13
C LYS A 100 5.97 27.01 -10.33
N ASN A 101 6.33 27.72 -9.27
CA ASN A 101 6.84 29.09 -9.35
C ASN A 101 8.17 29.17 -10.10
N PHE A 102 8.95 28.10 -10.11
CA PHE A 102 10.15 27.96 -10.93
C PHE A 102 9.88 27.54 -12.38
N GLY A 103 8.62 27.33 -12.77
CA GLY A 103 8.20 26.98 -14.14
C GLY A 103 8.10 25.49 -14.42
N HIS A 104 8.23 24.63 -13.42
CA HIS A 104 8.05 23.19 -13.59
C HIS A 104 6.58 22.84 -13.84
N LYS A 105 6.38 21.84 -14.71
CA LYS A 105 5.09 21.18 -14.87
C LYS A 105 4.88 20.19 -13.74
N VAL A 106 3.71 20.28 -13.13
CA VAL A 106 3.39 19.50 -11.94
C VAL A 106 2.05 18.80 -12.10
N VAL A 107 2.03 17.50 -11.80
CA VAL A 107 0.82 16.70 -11.66
C VAL A 107 0.33 16.81 -10.22
N SER A 108 -0.97 17.02 -10.04
CA SER A 108 -1.57 17.07 -8.69
C SER A 108 -1.42 15.75 -7.96
N PHE A 109 -1.09 15.81 -6.67
CA PHE A 109 -0.96 14.61 -5.84
C PHE A 109 -2.29 13.85 -5.70
N SER A 110 -2.23 12.53 -5.81
CA SER A 110 -3.29 11.61 -5.44
C SER A 110 -2.75 10.46 -4.58
N PRO A 111 -3.55 9.90 -3.64
CA PRO A 111 -3.10 8.80 -2.80
C PRO A 111 -2.67 7.58 -3.62
N ALA A 112 -1.56 6.94 -3.21
CA ALA A 112 -1.02 5.74 -3.82
C ALA A 112 -0.59 4.73 -2.74
N LEU A 113 -0.53 3.45 -3.11
CA LEU A 113 -0.26 2.36 -2.18
C LEU A 113 -1.17 2.46 -0.95
N CYS A 114 -2.46 2.52 -1.20
CA CYS A 114 -3.51 2.75 -0.21
C CYS A 114 -4.70 1.80 -0.42
N PRO A 115 -5.59 1.64 0.57
CA PRO A 115 -6.82 0.90 0.38
C PRO A 115 -7.69 1.50 -0.73
N VAL A 116 -8.37 0.63 -1.47
CA VAL A 116 -9.28 1.01 -2.57
C VAL A 116 -10.71 0.91 -2.08
N LYS A 117 -11.43 2.04 -2.11
CA LYS A 117 -12.86 2.11 -1.73
C LYS A 117 -13.71 1.39 -2.76
N VAL A 118 -14.63 0.55 -2.27
CA VAL A 118 -15.54 -0.20 -3.13
C VAL A 118 -16.97 -0.16 -2.60
N LYS A 119 -17.93 -0.28 -3.50
CA LYS A 119 -19.35 -0.35 -3.15
C LYS A 119 -19.76 -1.81 -2.99
N SER A 120 -20.07 -2.24 -1.77
CA SER A 120 -20.61 -3.58 -1.52
C SER A 120 -21.14 -3.73 -0.10
N ASP A 121 -22.37 -4.21 0.06
CA ASP A 121 -22.95 -4.53 1.38
C ASP A 121 -22.26 -5.75 2.03
N VAL A 122 -21.59 -6.57 1.25
CA VAL A 122 -20.86 -7.76 1.74
C VAL A 122 -19.68 -7.38 2.62
N LEU A 123 -19.10 -6.19 2.44
CA LEU A 123 -17.98 -5.72 3.28
C LEU A 123 -18.36 -5.66 4.77
N LYS A 124 -19.63 -5.38 5.10
CA LYS A 124 -20.10 -5.39 6.50
C LYS A 124 -19.88 -6.74 7.18
N ILE A 125 -20.03 -7.84 6.41
CA ILE A 125 -19.80 -9.22 6.90
C ILE A 125 -18.31 -9.52 6.96
N LEU A 126 -17.54 -9.04 5.98
CA LEU A 126 -16.13 -9.35 5.80
C LEU A 126 -15.19 -8.45 6.59
N LYS A 127 -15.67 -7.34 7.16
CA LYS A 127 -14.86 -6.36 7.89
C LYS A 127 -13.90 -7.01 8.88
N GLY A 128 -12.61 -6.67 8.75
CA GLY A 128 -11.51 -7.15 9.60
C GLY A 128 -10.95 -8.52 9.21
N LEU A 129 -11.54 -9.21 8.23
CA LEU A 129 -11.03 -10.50 7.76
C LEU A 129 -9.94 -10.30 6.72
N ARG A 130 -9.11 -11.34 6.58
CA ARG A 130 -8.04 -11.45 5.59
C ARG A 130 -8.16 -12.77 4.85
N VAL A 131 -7.80 -12.75 3.58
CA VAL A 131 -7.69 -13.94 2.72
C VAL A 131 -6.43 -13.82 1.87
N THR A 132 -5.82 -14.94 1.55
CA THR A 132 -4.84 -15.01 0.47
C THR A 132 -5.58 -15.38 -0.81
N GLY A 133 -5.31 -14.66 -1.89
CA GLY A 133 -5.98 -14.87 -3.16
C GLY A 133 -5.35 -14.03 -4.26
N LYS A 134 -5.99 -14.04 -5.43
CA LYS A 134 -5.61 -13.18 -6.54
C LYS A 134 -6.60 -12.02 -6.65
N ALA A 135 -6.08 -10.81 -6.77
CA ALA A 135 -6.86 -9.60 -7.01
C ALA A 135 -6.56 -9.08 -8.42
N GLN A 136 -7.57 -8.84 -9.22
CA GLN A 136 -7.47 -8.39 -10.59
C GLN A 136 -8.24 -7.08 -10.76
N LEU A 137 -7.59 -6.07 -11.34
CA LEU A 137 -8.20 -4.78 -11.66
C LEU A 137 -8.60 -4.76 -13.14
N TYR A 138 -9.87 -4.55 -13.39
CA TYR A 138 -10.45 -4.38 -14.73
C TYR A 138 -10.96 -2.96 -14.91
N GLY A 139 -10.53 -2.31 -15.97
CA GLY A 139 -11.02 -1.00 -16.39
C GLY A 139 -12.29 -1.09 -17.22
N GLU A 140 -12.62 0.03 -17.89
CA GLU A 140 -13.72 0.10 -18.85
C GLU A 140 -13.60 -1.00 -19.91
N HIS A 141 -14.74 -1.50 -20.37
CA HIS A 141 -14.85 -2.57 -21.39
C HIS A 141 -14.23 -3.92 -20.97
N GLY A 142 -13.98 -4.14 -19.67
CA GLY A 142 -13.47 -5.41 -19.16
C GLY A 142 -12.00 -5.70 -19.48
N ARG A 143 -11.18 -4.70 -19.82
CA ARG A 143 -9.74 -4.85 -20.02
C ARG A 143 -9.05 -5.07 -18.67
N LEU A 144 -8.30 -6.16 -18.55
CA LEU A 144 -7.41 -6.37 -17.40
C LEU A 144 -6.29 -5.32 -17.43
N ILE A 145 -6.17 -4.56 -16.33
CA ILE A 145 -5.15 -3.52 -16.16
C ILE A 145 -3.96 -4.07 -15.38
N LYS A 146 -4.23 -4.74 -14.27
CA LYS A 146 -3.21 -5.28 -13.34
C LYS A 146 -3.78 -6.46 -12.59
N GLU A 147 -2.93 -7.43 -12.26
CA GLU A 147 -3.25 -8.50 -11.31
C GLU A 147 -2.13 -8.68 -10.30
N GLU A 148 -2.49 -9.07 -9.10
CA GLU A 148 -1.60 -9.33 -7.98
C GLU A 148 -2.10 -10.52 -7.18
N THR A 149 -1.17 -11.31 -6.63
CA THR A 149 -1.50 -12.43 -5.73
C THR A 149 -0.91 -12.16 -4.36
N GLY A 150 -1.69 -12.36 -3.31
CA GLY A 150 -1.24 -12.14 -1.95
C GLY A 150 -2.37 -11.95 -0.95
N GLU A 151 -2.05 -11.35 0.20
CA GLU A 151 -3.04 -11.06 1.24
C GLU A 151 -3.95 -9.91 0.83
N ILE A 152 -5.25 -10.14 0.94
CA ILE A 152 -6.33 -9.17 0.76
C ILE A 152 -7.02 -9.00 2.11
N GLN A 153 -7.15 -7.76 2.56
CA GLN A 153 -7.86 -7.41 3.79
C GLN A 153 -9.15 -6.67 3.46
N PHE A 154 -10.24 -7.08 4.08
CA PHE A 154 -11.52 -6.40 3.98
C PHE A 154 -11.67 -5.38 5.12
N THR A 155 -11.95 -4.14 4.78
CA THR A 155 -12.27 -3.09 5.74
C THR A 155 -13.77 -2.77 5.68
N GLU A 156 -14.21 -1.72 6.33
CA GLU A 156 -15.62 -1.32 6.32
C GLU A 156 -16.12 -0.91 4.94
N ASN A 157 -15.30 -0.15 4.20
CA ASN A 157 -15.67 0.44 2.90
C ASN A 157 -14.63 0.21 1.82
N SER A 158 -13.56 -0.54 2.11
CA SER A 158 -12.41 -0.66 1.21
C SER A 158 -11.84 -2.08 1.21
N LEU A 159 -11.17 -2.41 0.14
CA LEU A 159 -10.22 -3.51 0.07
C LEU A 159 -8.81 -2.97 0.40
N SER A 160 -8.01 -3.74 1.11
CA SER A 160 -6.67 -3.41 1.58
C SER A 160 -5.73 -4.61 1.43
N GLY A 161 -4.48 -4.48 1.85
CA GLY A 161 -3.44 -5.49 1.69
C GLY A 161 -2.49 -5.15 0.55
N ILE A 162 -1.29 -5.75 0.55
CA ILE A 162 -0.20 -5.37 -0.36
C ILE A 162 -0.61 -5.48 -1.82
N CYS A 163 -1.30 -6.56 -2.22
CA CYS A 163 -1.78 -6.72 -3.60
C CYS A 163 -2.78 -5.63 -4.00
N VAL A 164 -3.67 -5.21 -3.10
CA VAL A 164 -4.62 -4.13 -3.37
C VAL A 164 -3.91 -2.77 -3.43
N PHE A 165 -2.86 -2.58 -2.64
CA PHE A 165 -2.05 -1.35 -2.69
C PHE A 165 -1.39 -1.18 -4.06
N ASN A 166 -0.83 -2.24 -4.65
CA ASN A 166 -0.30 -2.19 -6.01
C ASN A 166 -1.40 -1.89 -7.05
N LEU A 167 -2.60 -2.46 -6.89
CA LEU A 167 -3.73 -2.13 -7.76
C LEU A 167 -4.14 -0.65 -7.64
N SER A 168 -3.97 -0.05 -6.44
CA SER A 168 -4.35 1.35 -6.22
C SER A 168 -3.59 2.36 -7.09
N LEU A 169 -2.40 1.98 -7.59
CA LEU A 169 -1.65 2.82 -8.54
C LEU A 169 -2.44 3.10 -9.82
N PHE A 170 -3.29 2.17 -10.23
CA PHE A 170 -4.01 2.19 -11.50
C PHE A 170 -5.51 2.38 -11.34
N ALA A 171 -6.07 2.05 -10.15
CA ALA A 171 -7.50 2.03 -9.90
C ALA A 171 -8.17 3.41 -10.03
N LYS A 172 -9.28 3.44 -10.76
CA LYS A 172 -10.13 4.61 -10.98
C LYS A 172 -11.57 4.32 -10.57
N PRO A 173 -12.39 5.33 -10.25
CA PRO A 173 -13.81 5.12 -10.03
C PRO A 173 -14.46 4.42 -11.23
N ASN A 174 -15.37 3.48 -10.94
CA ASN A 174 -16.09 2.58 -11.85
C ASN A 174 -15.27 1.40 -12.41
N ASP A 175 -13.97 1.32 -12.18
CA ASP A 175 -13.22 0.08 -12.40
C ASP A 175 -13.77 -1.07 -11.54
N LYS A 176 -13.41 -2.31 -11.87
CA LYS A 176 -13.81 -3.48 -11.10
C LYS A 176 -12.59 -4.18 -10.52
N ILE A 177 -12.63 -4.48 -9.24
CA ILE A 177 -11.69 -5.43 -8.62
C ILE A 177 -12.40 -6.76 -8.51
N VAL A 178 -11.81 -7.79 -9.10
CA VAL A 178 -12.29 -9.18 -9.07
C VAL A 178 -11.31 -10.00 -8.24
N LEU A 179 -11.83 -10.71 -7.25
CA LEU A 179 -11.05 -11.56 -6.37
C LEU A 179 -11.26 -13.03 -6.75
N ASP A 180 -10.17 -13.74 -6.95
CA ASP A 180 -10.12 -15.20 -6.96
C ASP A 180 -9.60 -15.67 -5.59
N LEU A 181 -10.47 -16.25 -4.79
CA LEU A 181 -10.17 -16.65 -3.41
C LEU A 181 -9.46 -18.00 -3.29
N LEU A 182 -9.39 -18.78 -4.39
CA LEU A 182 -8.67 -20.06 -4.48
C LEU A 182 -8.01 -20.15 -5.86
N PRO A 183 -6.94 -19.38 -6.12
CA PRO A 183 -6.33 -19.30 -7.44
C PRO A 183 -5.72 -20.63 -7.92
N ASP A 184 -5.31 -21.48 -7.00
CA ASP A 184 -4.67 -22.76 -7.31
C ASP A 184 -5.66 -23.84 -7.82
N TYR A 185 -6.96 -23.57 -7.74
CA TYR A 185 -8.01 -24.50 -8.16
C TYR A 185 -8.77 -23.97 -9.37
N SER A 186 -8.97 -24.83 -10.37
CA SER A 186 -9.92 -24.56 -11.45
C SER A 186 -11.37 -24.62 -10.97
N GLU A 187 -12.30 -24.03 -11.72
CA GLU A 187 -13.74 -24.10 -11.40
C GLU A 187 -14.24 -25.53 -11.34
N ASN A 188 -13.74 -26.44 -12.24
CA ASN A 188 -14.12 -27.84 -12.24
C ASN A 188 -13.65 -28.59 -11.00
N GLU A 189 -12.45 -28.31 -10.49
CA GLU A 189 -11.94 -28.87 -9.25
C GLU A 189 -12.75 -28.40 -8.05
N LEU A 190 -13.07 -27.11 -8.01
CA LEU A 190 -13.94 -26.54 -6.97
C LEU A 190 -15.33 -27.20 -6.96
N ILE A 191 -15.94 -27.44 -8.13
CA ILE A 191 -17.20 -28.15 -8.22
C ILE A 191 -17.10 -29.56 -7.57
N LYS A 192 -16.01 -30.26 -7.81
CA LYS A 192 -15.78 -31.57 -7.18
C LYS A 192 -15.66 -31.48 -5.67
N ILE A 193 -14.85 -30.50 -5.18
CA ILE A 193 -14.65 -30.27 -3.75
C ILE A 193 -15.98 -29.88 -3.08
N ILE A 194 -16.76 -28.98 -3.64
CA ILE A 194 -18.04 -28.56 -3.08
C ILE A 194 -19.04 -29.73 -3.05
N ARG A 195 -19.05 -30.60 -4.07
CA ARG A 195 -19.89 -31.80 -4.07
C ARG A 195 -19.47 -32.80 -2.99
N GLN A 196 -18.18 -32.98 -2.73
CA GLN A 196 -17.70 -33.79 -1.62
C GLN A 196 -18.16 -33.22 -0.28
N HIS A 197 -18.06 -31.89 -0.10
CA HIS A 197 -18.56 -31.20 1.10
C HIS A 197 -20.08 -31.35 1.27
N ILE A 198 -20.87 -31.30 0.18
CA ILE A 198 -22.31 -31.56 0.22
C ILE A 198 -22.57 -32.96 0.73
N SER A 199 -21.79 -33.97 0.32
CA SER A 199 -21.95 -35.34 0.80
C SER A 199 -21.57 -35.50 2.27
N LEU A 200 -20.49 -34.78 2.73
CA LEU A 200 -20.05 -34.80 4.12
C LEU A 200 -21.02 -34.08 5.06
N PHE A 201 -21.65 -33.03 4.60
CA PHE A 201 -22.53 -32.15 5.38
C PHE A 201 -23.99 -32.26 4.91
N SER A 202 -24.42 -33.45 4.38
CA SER A 202 -25.70 -33.64 3.67
C SER A 202 -26.90 -33.11 4.43
N ASP A 203 -26.96 -33.30 5.74
CA ASP A 203 -28.09 -32.96 6.61
C ASP A 203 -27.89 -31.66 7.36
N LEU A 204 -26.75 -30.95 7.15
CA LEU A 204 -26.43 -29.67 7.78
C LEU A 204 -26.91 -28.49 6.94
N PRO A 205 -27.17 -27.35 7.57
CA PRO A 205 -27.49 -26.13 6.85
C PRO A 205 -26.29 -25.63 6.04
N CYS A 206 -26.55 -24.99 4.90
CA CYS A 206 -25.55 -24.48 3.97
C CYS A 206 -24.57 -23.50 4.62
N GLU A 207 -24.91 -22.84 5.72
CA GLU A 207 -23.95 -21.99 6.45
C GLU A 207 -22.68 -22.75 6.88
N GLN A 208 -22.72 -24.10 6.94
CA GLN A 208 -21.59 -24.97 7.29
C GLN A 208 -20.86 -25.53 6.05
N LEU A 209 -21.41 -25.36 4.85
CA LEU A 209 -20.91 -26.00 3.62
C LEU A 209 -19.41 -25.71 3.35
N LEU A 210 -18.98 -24.49 3.60
CA LEU A 210 -17.61 -24.04 3.32
C LEU A 210 -16.67 -24.13 4.53
N THR A 211 -17.10 -24.78 5.61
CA THR A 211 -16.28 -25.05 6.80
C THR A 211 -15.06 -25.90 6.42
N GLY A 212 -13.88 -25.50 6.85
CA GLY A 212 -12.61 -26.15 6.49
C GLY A 212 -11.96 -25.62 5.21
N ILE A 213 -12.72 -24.94 4.33
CA ILE A 213 -12.19 -24.24 3.15
C ILE A 213 -11.94 -22.77 3.49
N PHE A 214 -12.90 -22.11 4.14
CA PHE A 214 -12.83 -20.70 4.51
C PHE A 214 -13.20 -20.47 5.99
N GLN A 215 -12.77 -19.34 6.52
CA GLN A 215 -13.32 -18.84 7.78
C GLN A 215 -14.84 -18.66 7.64
N LYS A 216 -15.60 -18.97 8.70
CA LYS A 216 -17.07 -19.00 8.68
C LYS A 216 -17.72 -17.79 8.01
N ARG A 217 -17.28 -16.55 8.37
CA ARG A 217 -17.85 -15.32 7.82
C ARG A 217 -17.56 -15.14 6.32
N ILE A 218 -16.40 -15.63 5.83
CA ILE A 218 -16.08 -15.62 4.40
C ILE A 218 -16.98 -16.58 3.65
N GLY A 219 -17.14 -17.82 4.16
CA GLY A 219 -18.06 -18.80 3.61
C GLY A 219 -19.49 -18.28 3.53
N GLN A 220 -20.01 -17.67 4.59
CA GLN A 220 -21.34 -17.05 4.61
C GLN A 220 -21.48 -15.91 3.59
N ALA A 221 -20.44 -15.08 3.41
CA ALA A 221 -20.43 -14.02 2.41
C ALA A 221 -20.50 -14.60 0.98
N ILE A 222 -19.71 -15.64 0.68
CA ILE A 222 -19.75 -16.36 -0.61
C ILE A 222 -21.15 -16.88 -0.89
N LEU A 223 -21.77 -17.56 0.08
CA LEU A 223 -23.12 -18.13 -0.08
C LEU A 223 -24.17 -17.03 -0.32
N LYS A 224 -24.11 -15.90 0.43
CA LYS A 224 -25.01 -14.77 0.22
C LYS A 224 -24.87 -14.14 -1.15
N ILE A 225 -23.64 -13.94 -1.64
CA ILE A 225 -23.38 -13.42 -2.99
C ILE A 225 -23.96 -14.39 -4.04
N SER A 226 -23.81 -15.70 -3.81
CA SER A 226 -24.32 -16.76 -4.67
C SER A 226 -25.85 -16.93 -4.54
N ARG A 227 -26.52 -16.11 -3.69
CA ARG A 227 -27.97 -16.17 -3.42
C ARG A 227 -28.44 -17.50 -2.87
N VAL A 228 -27.60 -18.17 -2.12
CA VAL A 228 -27.91 -19.42 -1.41
C VAL A 228 -28.43 -19.08 -0.02
N ASP A 229 -29.59 -19.66 0.33
CA ASP A 229 -30.14 -19.56 1.68
C ASP A 229 -29.26 -20.33 2.66
N LEU A 230 -28.76 -19.66 3.69
CA LEU A 230 -27.87 -20.22 4.70
C LEU A 230 -28.52 -21.34 5.52
N SER A 231 -29.84 -21.32 5.68
CA SER A 231 -30.63 -22.34 6.41
C SER A 231 -31.00 -23.55 5.55
N LYS A 232 -30.83 -23.48 4.22
CA LYS A 232 -31.11 -24.55 3.31
C LYS A 232 -30.19 -25.75 3.62
N ILE A 233 -30.75 -26.96 3.60
CA ILE A 233 -29.98 -28.19 3.81
C ILE A 233 -29.06 -28.48 2.62
N CYS A 234 -27.80 -28.81 2.88
CA CYS A 234 -26.75 -28.97 1.85
C CYS A 234 -27.14 -29.96 0.74
N SER A 235 -27.75 -31.09 1.07
CA SER A 235 -28.20 -32.10 0.08
C SER A 235 -29.25 -31.60 -0.89
N LYS A 236 -29.90 -30.46 -0.59
CA LYS A 236 -30.93 -29.84 -1.45
C LYS A 236 -30.37 -28.79 -2.41
N LEU A 237 -29.06 -28.58 -2.43
CA LEU A 237 -28.44 -27.64 -3.36
C LEU A 237 -28.57 -28.13 -4.80
N SER A 238 -29.02 -27.25 -5.69
CA SER A 238 -29.09 -27.49 -7.11
C SER A 238 -27.70 -27.37 -7.78
N LYS A 239 -27.60 -27.89 -9.00
CA LYS A 239 -26.36 -27.81 -9.79
C LYS A 239 -26.01 -26.32 -10.07
N ASP A 240 -26.99 -25.47 -10.30
CA ASP A 240 -26.81 -24.05 -10.59
C ASP A 240 -26.33 -23.29 -9.36
N GLU A 241 -26.82 -23.61 -8.16
CA GLU A 241 -26.35 -23.03 -6.91
C GLU A 241 -24.90 -23.41 -6.64
N VAL A 242 -24.53 -24.67 -6.88
CA VAL A 242 -23.12 -25.13 -6.76
C VAL A 242 -22.23 -24.39 -7.75
N SER A 243 -22.64 -24.24 -9.01
CA SER A 243 -21.89 -23.45 -9.99
C SER A 243 -21.78 -21.99 -9.58
N GLY A 244 -22.86 -21.40 -9.05
CA GLY A 244 -22.87 -20.03 -8.51
C GLY A 244 -21.88 -19.83 -7.37
N ILE A 245 -21.80 -20.78 -6.44
CA ILE A 245 -20.81 -20.77 -5.35
C ILE A 245 -19.39 -20.78 -5.92
N CYS A 246 -19.08 -21.71 -6.84
CA CYS A 246 -17.76 -21.81 -7.45
C CYS A 246 -17.39 -20.55 -8.23
N LYS A 247 -18.31 -19.98 -8.99
CA LYS A 247 -18.11 -18.69 -9.69
C LYS A 247 -17.83 -17.56 -8.72
N THR A 248 -18.54 -17.48 -7.60
CA THR A 248 -18.30 -16.45 -6.57
C THR A 248 -16.92 -16.62 -5.95
N ILE A 249 -16.47 -17.84 -5.68
CA ILE A 249 -15.11 -18.10 -5.17
C ILE A 249 -14.05 -17.62 -6.18
N LYS A 250 -14.25 -17.88 -7.48
CA LYS A 250 -13.31 -17.55 -8.56
C LYS A 250 -13.39 -16.10 -9.02
N SER A 251 -14.50 -15.40 -8.78
CA SER A 251 -14.73 -14.07 -9.36
C SER A 251 -15.64 -13.20 -8.47
N MET A 252 -15.26 -13.04 -7.19
CA MET A 252 -15.94 -12.11 -6.29
C MET A 252 -15.63 -10.66 -6.72
N SER A 253 -16.65 -9.96 -7.23
CA SER A 253 -16.46 -8.66 -7.90
C SER A 253 -16.91 -7.49 -7.03
N PHE A 254 -16.11 -6.41 -7.07
CA PHE A 254 -16.34 -5.16 -6.38
C PHE A 254 -16.17 -3.98 -7.35
N THR A 255 -17.09 -3.02 -7.31
CA THR A 255 -16.97 -1.80 -8.09
C THR A 255 -16.19 -0.75 -7.29
N VAL A 256 -15.12 -0.24 -7.87
CA VAL A 256 -14.29 0.82 -7.29
C VAL A 256 -15.08 2.11 -7.20
N SER A 257 -15.12 2.74 -6.03
CA SER A 257 -15.72 4.05 -5.83
C SER A 257 -14.67 5.16 -5.63
N GLY A 258 -13.42 4.80 -5.39
CA GLY A 258 -12.29 5.71 -5.18
C GLY A 258 -11.16 5.05 -4.42
N LYS A 259 -10.30 5.87 -3.85
CA LYS A 259 -9.21 5.45 -2.97
C LYS A 259 -9.40 6.07 -1.58
N GLU A 260 -8.77 5.51 -0.56
CA GLU A 260 -8.65 6.17 0.73
C GLU A 260 -7.78 7.44 0.60
N ASP A 261 -7.85 8.30 1.59
CA ASP A 261 -7.12 9.57 1.60
C ASP A 261 -5.63 9.41 1.93
N PHE A 262 -4.90 10.51 1.92
CA PHE A 262 -3.46 10.52 2.20
C PHE A 262 -3.08 10.02 3.60
N SER A 263 -3.99 10.01 4.56
CA SER A 263 -3.73 9.48 5.91
C SER A 263 -3.56 7.96 5.93
N HIS A 264 -4.06 7.29 4.89
CA HIS A 264 -3.98 5.84 4.69
C HIS A 264 -3.03 5.46 3.54
N ALA A 265 -2.42 6.43 2.88
CA ALA A 265 -1.51 6.22 1.76
C ALA A 265 -0.06 6.08 2.22
N GLN A 266 0.65 5.10 1.68
CA GLN A 266 2.08 4.96 1.91
C GLN A 266 2.90 5.90 1.03
N CYS A 267 2.37 6.24 -0.15
CA CYS A 267 3.00 7.10 -1.15
C CYS A 267 1.95 7.99 -1.83
N ALA A 268 2.41 8.86 -2.72
CA ALA A 268 1.56 9.64 -3.61
C ALA A 268 1.97 9.46 -5.08
N LEU A 269 1.00 9.45 -5.97
CA LEU A 269 1.18 9.74 -7.39
C LEU A 269 1.12 11.25 -7.57
N GLY A 270 1.83 11.77 -8.56
CA GLY A 270 1.93 13.21 -8.81
C GLY A 270 3.25 13.80 -8.33
N GLY A 271 3.46 15.07 -8.60
CA GLY A 271 4.72 15.75 -8.38
C GLY A 271 5.23 16.43 -9.63
N VAL A 272 6.49 16.83 -9.64
CA VAL A 272 7.18 17.36 -10.82
C VAL A 272 7.37 16.27 -11.86
N LEU A 273 7.15 16.58 -13.14
CA LEU A 273 7.39 15.60 -14.22
C LEU A 273 8.85 15.15 -14.22
N GLY A 274 9.11 13.84 -14.12
CA GLY A 274 10.46 13.27 -14.07
C GLY A 274 11.34 13.66 -15.27
N LYS A 275 10.75 13.86 -16.47
CA LYS A 275 11.48 14.34 -17.66
C LYS A 275 12.12 15.73 -17.51
N GLU A 276 11.66 16.54 -16.56
CA GLU A 276 12.21 17.88 -16.25
C GLU A 276 13.36 17.83 -15.24
N ILE A 277 13.66 16.65 -14.70
CA ILE A 277 14.78 16.38 -13.81
C ILE A 277 15.82 15.57 -14.57
N ASP A 278 17.07 15.88 -14.42
CA ASP A 278 18.18 15.11 -14.97
C ASP A 278 18.42 13.89 -14.08
N GLU A 279 18.34 12.71 -14.67
CA GLU A 279 18.41 11.44 -13.96
C GLU A 279 19.82 11.11 -13.40
N ASN A 280 20.86 11.72 -14.00
CA ASN A 280 22.25 11.48 -13.59
C ASN A 280 22.72 12.42 -12.48
N THR A 281 22.01 13.52 -12.27
CA THR A 281 22.42 14.57 -11.31
C THR A 281 21.30 14.95 -10.34
N MET A 282 20.05 14.55 -10.60
CA MET A 282 18.84 15.02 -9.92
C MET A 282 18.61 16.53 -10.04
N MET A 283 19.34 17.24 -10.89
CA MET A 283 19.20 18.66 -11.12
C MET A 283 18.02 18.97 -12.03
N SER A 284 17.34 20.06 -11.76
CA SER A 284 16.31 20.61 -12.65
C SER A 284 16.91 20.98 -14.00
N LYS A 285 16.28 20.55 -15.10
CA LYS A 285 16.62 20.97 -16.47
C LYS A 285 16.13 22.39 -16.78
N ILE A 286 15.29 22.98 -15.90
CA ILE A 286 14.68 24.32 -16.05
C ILE A 286 15.45 25.35 -15.24
N VAL A 287 15.85 24.99 -14.02
CA VAL A 287 16.50 25.93 -13.08
C VAL A 287 17.85 25.37 -12.67
N LYS A 288 18.92 26.03 -13.10
CA LYS A 288 20.29 25.64 -12.73
C LYS A 288 20.50 25.70 -11.22
N ASN A 289 21.20 24.72 -10.66
CA ASN A 289 21.52 24.58 -9.25
C ASN A 289 20.30 24.29 -8.34
N LEU A 290 19.15 23.91 -8.90
CA LEU A 290 18.01 23.37 -8.20
C LEU A 290 17.98 21.87 -8.39
N PHE A 291 17.95 21.09 -7.30
CA PHE A 291 17.86 19.65 -7.29
C PHE A 291 16.54 19.21 -6.66
N VAL A 292 15.97 18.12 -7.15
CA VAL A 292 14.70 17.59 -6.63
C VAL A 292 14.84 16.08 -6.42
N CYS A 293 14.50 15.60 -5.21
CA CYS A 293 14.64 14.19 -4.83
C CYS A 293 13.37 13.61 -4.23
N GLY A 294 13.25 12.29 -4.31
CA GLY A 294 12.17 11.53 -3.68
C GLY A 294 10.79 11.85 -4.25
N GLU A 295 9.76 11.73 -3.43
CA GLU A 295 8.34 11.83 -3.84
C GLU A 295 7.88 13.23 -4.29
N ALA A 296 8.74 14.23 -4.31
CA ALA A 296 8.45 15.49 -4.99
C ALA A 296 8.42 15.31 -6.53
N ILE A 297 8.99 14.23 -7.03
CA ILE A 297 8.98 13.84 -8.45
C ILE A 297 7.80 12.90 -8.70
N ASP A 298 7.11 13.08 -9.84
CA ASP A 298 6.01 12.22 -10.29
C ASP A 298 6.52 10.84 -10.70
N LEU A 299 6.88 10.06 -9.69
CA LEU A 299 7.33 8.67 -9.81
C LEU A 299 6.92 7.90 -8.57
N CYS A 300 6.19 6.81 -8.75
CA CYS A 300 5.77 5.93 -7.66
C CYS A 300 5.92 4.48 -8.09
N GLY A 301 6.72 3.72 -7.35
CA GLY A 301 6.88 2.27 -7.51
C GLY A 301 5.85 1.49 -6.71
N GLU A 302 5.78 0.19 -6.95
CA GLU A 302 4.96 -0.77 -6.21
C GLU A 302 5.45 -0.94 -4.76
N CYS A 303 4.66 -1.63 -3.92
CA CYS A 303 5.12 -2.07 -2.60
C CYS A 303 6.35 -2.98 -2.74
N GLY A 304 7.33 -2.83 -1.84
CA GLY A 304 8.56 -3.63 -1.87
C GLY A 304 9.84 -2.82 -1.66
N GLY A 305 9.72 -1.58 -1.15
CA GLY A 305 10.88 -0.72 -0.84
C GLY A 305 11.35 0.16 -2.00
N PHE A 306 10.76 0.04 -3.20
CA PHE A 306 11.17 0.80 -4.39
C PHE A 306 11.15 2.32 -4.17
N ASN A 307 10.11 2.85 -3.50
CA ASN A 307 9.97 4.28 -3.25
C ASN A 307 11.05 4.82 -2.30
N LEU A 308 11.38 4.06 -1.24
CA LEU A 308 12.49 4.40 -0.34
C LEU A 308 13.84 4.30 -1.05
N HIS A 309 14.04 3.25 -1.84
CA HIS A 309 15.28 3.10 -2.62
C HIS A 309 15.47 4.27 -3.59
N PHE A 310 14.42 4.67 -4.31
CA PHE A 310 14.45 5.83 -5.20
C PHE A 310 14.78 7.13 -4.44
N ALA A 311 14.19 7.34 -3.26
CA ALA A 311 14.45 8.53 -2.46
C ALA A 311 15.91 8.58 -1.97
N PHE A 312 16.47 7.47 -1.48
CA PHE A 312 17.87 7.38 -1.05
C PHE A 312 18.82 7.55 -2.23
N ALA A 313 18.61 6.83 -3.33
CA ALA A 313 19.46 6.94 -4.52
C ALA A 313 19.47 8.36 -5.07
N GLY A 314 18.29 8.97 -5.20
CA GLY A 314 18.17 10.36 -5.65
C GLY A 314 18.87 11.36 -4.72
N GLY A 315 18.79 11.13 -3.40
CA GLY A 315 19.51 11.94 -2.41
C GLY A 315 21.03 11.83 -2.54
N ILE A 316 21.55 10.62 -2.73
CA ILE A 316 22.99 10.37 -2.95
C ILE A 316 23.47 11.05 -4.24
N ILE A 317 22.77 10.81 -5.36
CA ILE A 317 23.10 11.41 -6.66
C ILE A 317 23.09 12.93 -6.58
N ALA A 318 22.08 13.53 -5.95
CA ALA A 318 22.04 14.99 -5.76
C ALA A 318 23.23 15.46 -4.93
N GLY A 319 23.57 14.78 -3.83
CA GLY A 319 24.69 15.12 -2.95
C GLY A 319 26.05 15.09 -3.65
N GLU A 320 26.27 14.12 -4.55
CA GLU A 320 27.50 14.01 -5.34
C GLU A 320 27.65 15.12 -6.40
N ASN A 321 26.56 15.81 -6.74
CA ASN A 321 26.53 16.88 -7.76
C ASN A 321 26.35 18.30 -7.17
N LEU A 322 26.36 18.40 -5.83
CA LEU A 322 26.32 19.70 -5.12
C LEU A 322 27.65 20.47 -5.16
#